data_8246d3a26fb5e11d9b9559f97e8b5471
#
_entry.id   8246d3a26fb5e11d9b9559f97e8b5471
#
_cell.length_a   1.000
_cell.length_b   1.000
_cell.length_c   1.000
_cell.angle_alpha   90.00
_cell.angle_beta   90.00
_cell.angle_gamma   90.00
#
_symmetry.space_group_name_H-M   'P 1'
#
loop_
_entity.id
_entity.type
_entity.pdbx_description
1 polymer ?
#
loop_
_entity_poly.entity_id
_entity_poly.type
_entity_poly.pdbx_seq_one_letter_code
_entity_poly.pdbx_strand_id
1 'polypeptide(L)'
;MADKKADLAGPGIGDYAELEKILPQDYTSLLSPKETQLATYAVKDYIEENMCKELNLIRVTVPLIVDVESGVNDMLDRDGSRTPIQFHISNDHDKNPIDAQVVQAATKWKRMALKQFGMGIGEGLLTDMRAIRKDYWLDHDHSAYVDQWDWELAITKEQRSLQFLKYVVEKLWLVLKSAEANVQKLFPQLKTDKYPNLPDKLTFIHAEDILDKYPDLPRKQRETEIAKELGATFIYGIGWVLKDGYPHEMRAADYDDWVTETTSEDGRPMHGLNGDILVWNTVTQRRHELTSMGIRVTAET
;
A
#
# COMPACT_ATOMS: atom_id res chain seq x y z
N MET A 1 9.52 21.17 -20.99
CA MET A 1 9.53 20.60 -19.62
C MET A 1 8.12 20.03 -19.42
N ALA A 2 7.98 18.71 -19.36
CA ALA A 2 6.72 18.10 -18.97
C ALA A 2 6.31 18.63 -17.61
N ASP A 3 5.04 18.91 -17.42
CA ASP A 3 4.54 19.50 -16.17
C ASP A 3 4.66 18.46 -15.04
N LYS A 4 5.79 18.50 -14.30
CA LYS A 4 6.05 17.61 -13.17
C LYS A 4 4.99 17.69 -12.07
N LYS A 5 4.18 18.78 -12.04
CA LYS A 5 3.05 18.93 -11.10
C LYS A 5 1.86 18.04 -11.49
N ALA A 6 1.62 17.83 -12.78
CA ALA A 6 0.55 16.94 -13.23
C ALA A 6 0.81 15.48 -12.80
N ASP A 7 2.08 15.08 -12.71
CA ASP A 7 2.50 13.73 -12.31
C ASP A 7 2.27 13.44 -10.81
N LEU A 8 2.22 14.46 -9.97
CA LEU A 8 1.91 14.34 -8.55
C LEU A 8 0.41 14.22 -8.25
N ALA A 9 -0.43 14.72 -9.18
CA ALA A 9 -1.89 14.66 -9.05
C ALA A 9 -2.50 13.33 -9.52
N GLY A 10 -1.72 12.49 -10.21
CA GLY A 10 -2.22 11.27 -10.87
C GLY A 10 -3.02 11.57 -12.14
N PRO A 11 -3.38 10.58 -12.95
CA PRO A 11 -4.27 10.76 -14.09
C PRO A 11 -5.64 11.22 -13.61
N GLY A 12 -6.25 12.17 -14.33
CA GLY A 12 -7.58 12.66 -14.00
C GLY A 12 -8.64 11.55 -14.07
N ILE A 13 -9.74 11.73 -13.33
CA ILE A 13 -10.93 10.88 -13.43
C ILE A 13 -11.45 11.01 -14.87
N GLY A 14 -11.19 10.07 -15.73
CA GLY A 14 -11.64 10.13 -17.12
C GLY A 14 -10.92 9.22 -18.10
N ASP A 15 -9.82 8.62 -17.73
CA ASP A 15 -9.08 7.70 -18.60
C ASP A 15 -9.58 6.24 -18.55
N TYR A 16 -10.90 6.04 -18.43
CA TYR A 16 -11.50 4.71 -18.60
C TYR A 16 -11.15 4.07 -19.96
N ALA A 17 -10.91 4.88 -20.99
CA ALA A 17 -10.47 4.41 -22.30
C ALA A 17 -9.07 3.73 -22.26
N GLU A 18 -8.26 3.99 -21.25
CA GLU A 18 -6.98 3.31 -21.05
C GLU A 18 -7.10 1.96 -20.34
N LEU A 19 -8.14 1.74 -19.51
CA LEU A 19 -8.35 0.46 -18.83
C LEU A 19 -8.58 -0.68 -19.84
N GLU A 20 -9.33 -0.42 -20.90
CA GLU A 20 -9.56 -1.42 -21.96
C GLU A 20 -8.30 -1.81 -22.74
N LYS A 21 -7.26 -0.94 -22.71
CA LYS A 21 -5.99 -1.19 -23.40
C LYS A 21 -4.95 -1.88 -22.53
N ILE A 22 -5.20 -2.07 -21.22
CA ILE A 22 -4.24 -2.64 -20.29
C ILE A 22 -4.13 -4.15 -20.47
N LEU A 23 -5.26 -4.83 -20.68
CA LEU A 23 -5.26 -6.26 -20.93
C LEU A 23 -4.95 -6.53 -22.41
N PRO A 24 -4.05 -7.49 -22.72
CA PRO A 24 -3.85 -7.95 -24.08
C PRO A 24 -5.17 -8.47 -24.70
N GLN A 25 -5.38 -8.21 -25.99
CA GLN A 25 -6.60 -8.67 -26.71
C GLN A 25 -6.78 -10.20 -26.69
N ASP A 26 -5.69 -10.94 -26.60
CA ASP A 26 -5.65 -12.40 -26.55
C ASP A 26 -5.56 -12.96 -25.11
N TYR A 27 -5.74 -12.09 -24.09
CA TYR A 27 -5.75 -12.54 -22.71
C TYR A 27 -6.91 -13.46 -22.43
N THR A 28 -6.61 -14.62 -21.87
CA THR A 28 -7.60 -15.58 -21.38
C THR A 28 -7.24 -15.94 -19.95
N SER A 29 -8.22 -15.87 -19.06
CA SER A 29 -8.04 -16.28 -17.68
C SER A 29 -7.70 -17.77 -17.60
N LEU A 30 -6.72 -18.09 -16.75
CA LEU A 30 -6.32 -19.48 -16.47
C LEU A 30 -7.33 -20.21 -15.57
N LEU A 31 -8.18 -19.46 -14.87
CA LEU A 31 -9.20 -19.94 -13.95
C LEU A 31 -10.59 -19.57 -14.45
N SER A 32 -11.55 -20.44 -14.24
CA SER A 32 -12.97 -20.10 -14.37
C SER A 32 -13.37 -19.03 -13.34
N PRO A 33 -14.48 -18.31 -13.52
CA PRO A 33 -14.94 -17.32 -12.53
C PRO A 33 -15.11 -17.93 -11.12
N LYS A 34 -15.58 -19.16 -11.01
CA LYS A 34 -15.71 -19.87 -9.72
C LYS A 34 -14.34 -20.15 -9.10
N GLU A 35 -13.41 -20.69 -9.88
CA GLU A 35 -12.06 -20.99 -9.40
C GLU A 35 -11.31 -19.71 -9.01
N THR A 36 -11.52 -18.61 -9.74
CA THR A 36 -10.96 -17.28 -9.37
C THR A 36 -11.40 -16.85 -7.98
N GLN A 37 -12.70 -16.99 -7.65
CA GLN A 37 -13.18 -16.66 -6.30
C GLN A 37 -12.54 -17.57 -5.24
N LEU A 38 -12.49 -18.87 -5.49
CA LEU A 38 -11.88 -19.84 -4.55
C LEU A 38 -10.37 -19.55 -4.37
N ALA A 39 -9.65 -19.22 -5.44
CA ALA A 39 -8.24 -18.87 -5.38
C ALA A 39 -8.00 -17.55 -4.61
N THR A 40 -8.86 -16.55 -4.84
CA THR A 40 -8.80 -15.28 -4.12
C THR A 40 -8.94 -15.49 -2.60
N TYR A 41 -9.95 -16.25 -2.17
CA TYR A 41 -10.11 -16.57 -0.74
C TYR A 41 -8.93 -17.38 -0.19
N ALA A 42 -8.43 -18.37 -0.93
CA ALA A 42 -7.28 -19.16 -0.51
C ALA A 42 -6.01 -18.29 -0.33
N VAL A 43 -5.78 -17.30 -1.20
CA VAL A 43 -4.68 -16.33 -1.05
C VAL A 43 -4.91 -15.44 0.17
N LYS A 44 -6.13 -14.92 0.35
CA LYS A 44 -6.45 -14.03 1.49
C LYS A 44 -6.24 -14.75 2.82
N ASP A 45 -6.83 -15.93 3.01
CA ASP A 45 -6.70 -16.70 4.24
C ASP A 45 -5.23 -17.05 4.53
N TYR A 46 -4.48 -17.47 3.51
CA TYR A 46 -3.09 -17.84 3.65
C TYR A 46 -2.21 -16.64 4.08
N ILE A 47 -2.38 -15.50 3.44
CA ILE A 47 -1.60 -14.29 3.75
C ILE A 47 -1.93 -13.81 5.18
N GLU A 48 -3.21 -13.71 5.54
CA GLU A 48 -3.63 -13.27 6.86
C GLU A 48 -3.06 -14.17 7.97
N GLU A 49 -3.15 -15.50 7.80
CA GLU A 49 -2.61 -16.46 8.78
C GLU A 49 -1.09 -16.32 8.92
N ASN A 50 -0.37 -16.22 7.80
CA ASN A 50 1.09 -16.19 7.84
C ASN A 50 1.65 -14.82 8.23
N MET A 51 0.99 -13.71 7.87
CA MET A 51 1.34 -12.39 8.40
C MET A 51 1.18 -12.33 9.93
N CYS A 52 0.09 -12.89 10.47
CA CYS A 52 -0.11 -12.97 11.92
C CYS A 52 1.01 -13.75 12.61
N LYS A 53 1.46 -14.86 12.03
CA LYS A 53 2.57 -15.67 12.56
C LYS A 53 3.92 -14.94 12.48
N GLU A 54 4.24 -14.39 11.29
CA GLU A 54 5.55 -13.81 11.01
C GLU A 54 5.80 -12.49 11.73
N LEU A 55 4.75 -11.70 11.94
CA LEU A 55 4.83 -10.38 12.55
C LEU A 55 4.20 -10.31 13.95
N ASN A 56 3.78 -11.45 14.53
CA ASN A 56 3.12 -11.52 15.84
C ASN A 56 1.89 -10.59 15.92
N LEU A 57 0.97 -10.73 14.97
CA LEU A 57 -0.24 -9.92 14.88
C LEU A 57 -1.46 -10.73 15.32
N ILE A 58 -2.48 -10.03 15.84
CA ILE A 58 -3.81 -10.61 16.03
C ILE A 58 -4.78 -10.06 14.97
N ARG A 59 -5.70 -10.87 14.51
CA ARG A 59 -6.76 -10.42 13.59
C ARG A 59 -7.81 -9.63 14.35
N VAL A 60 -8.16 -8.47 13.81
CA VAL A 60 -9.19 -7.59 14.38
C VAL A 60 -10.16 -7.12 13.32
N THR A 61 -11.34 -6.68 13.73
CA THR A 61 -12.31 -6.01 12.86
C THR A 61 -12.23 -4.51 13.09
N VAL A 62 -11.99 -3.75 12.03
CA VAL A 62 -12.05 -2.29 12.07
C VAL A 62 -13.45 -1.79 11.69
N PRO A 63 -13.88 -0.63 12.19
CA PRO A 63 -15.15 -0.05 11.78
C PRO A 63 -15.08 0.39 10.31
N LEU A 64 -16.14 0.10 9.54
CA LEU A 64 -16.32 0.63 8.18
C LEU A 64 -16.88 2.07 8.22
N ILE A 65 -17.64 2.38 9.27
CA ILE A 65 -18.31 3.67 9.48
C ILE A 65 -17.87 4.22 10.83
N VAL A 66 -17.50 5.47 10.85
CA VAL A 66 -17.06 6.18 12.06
C VAL A 66 -17.81 7.50 12.23
N ASP A 67 -17.97 7.93 13.46
CA ASP A 67 -18.46 9.25 13.79
C ASP A 67 -17.45 10.31 13.36
N VAL A 68 -17.91 11.38 12.72
CA VAL A 68 -17.08 12.52 12.30
C VAL A 68 -16.34 13.14 13.48
N GLU A 69 -17.04 13.30 14.63
CA GLU A 69 -16.46 13.91 15.83
C GLU A 69 -15.34 13.07 16.44
N SER A 70 -15.30 11.76 16.15
CA SER A 70 -14.23 10.88 16.64
C SER A 70 -12.86 11.22 16.06
N GLY A 71 -12.81 11.84 14.88
CA GLY A 71 -11.57 12.19 14.17
C GLY A 71 -10.69 11.02 13.73
N VAL A 72 -11.20 9.77 13.84
CA VAL A 72 -10.40 8.56 13.57
C VAL A 72 -10.32 8.18 12.09
N ASN A 73 -11.12 8.81 11.22
CA ASN A 73 -10.98 8.61 9.79
C ASN A 73 -9.68 9.25 9.30
N ASP A 74 -8.91 8.54 8.49
CA ASP A 74 -7.63 9.03 7.97
C ASP A 74 -7.83 10.05 6.85
N MET A 75 -6.97 11.07 6.79
CA MET A 75 -6.82 11.94 5.63
C MET A 75 -5.77 11.35 4.68
N LEU A 76 -6.10 11.29 3.39
CA LEU A 76 -5.23 10.64 2.39
C LEU A 76 -4.29 11.62 1.68
N ASP A 77 -4.49 12.91 1.85
CA ASP A 77 -3.67 13.97 1.23
C ASP A 77 -3.47 15.14 2.20
N ARG A 78 -2.50 15.99 1.87
CA ARG A 78 -2.11 17.13 2.72
C ARG A 78 -3.04 18.32 2.58
N ASP A 79 -3.76 18.43 1.48
CA ASP A 79 -4.61 19.59 1.16
C ASP A 79 -6.09 19.36 1.45
N GLY A 80 -6.47 18.14 1.89
CA GLY A 80 -7.86 17.79 2.19
C GLY A 80 -8.75 17.73 0.95
N SER A 81 -8.17 17.61 -0.25
CA SER A 81 -8.93 17.56 -1.51
C SER A 81 -9.74 16.28 -1.67
N ARG A 82 -9.31 15.20 -1.00
CA ARG A 82 -9.99 13.90 -1.01
C ARG A 82 -10.83 13.73 0.23
N THR A 83 -12.13 13.94 0.06
CA THR A 83 -13.07 13.91 1.18
C THR A 83 -13.73 12.54 1.34
N PRO A 84 -14.02 12.06 2.56
CA PRO A 84 -14.75 10.82 2.78
C PRO A 84 -16.20 10.94 2.32
N ILE A 85 -16.86 9.80 2.13
CA ILE A 85 -18.32 9.77 2.03
C ILE A 85 -18.88 10.07 3.41
N GLN A 86 -19.71 11.09 3.50
CA GLN A 86 -20.36 11.51 4.73
C GLN A 86 -21.88 11.41 4.61
N PHE A 87 -22.55 11.02 5.68
CA PHE A 87 -24.00 10.88 5.75
C PHE A 87 -24.48 10.99 7.20
N HIS A 88 -25.79 11.15 7.37
CA HIS A 88 -26.41 11.21 8.68
C HIS A 88 -27.02 9.86 9.06
N ILE A 89 -26.76 9.42 10.28
CA ILE A 89 -27.45 8.28 10.89
C ILE A 89 -28.58 8.83 11.75
N SER A 90 -29.81 8.50 11.38
CA SER A 90 -31.00 8.87 12.18
C SER A 90 -31.05 8.01 13.44
N ASN A 91 -31.31 8.65 14.58
CA ASN A 91 -31.62 7.95 15.82
C ASN A 91 -33.04 8.36 16.27
N ASP A 92 -33.99 7.42 16.21
CA ASP A 92 -35.40 7.67 16.58
C ASP A 92 -35.58 8.04 18.06
N HIS A 93 -34.61 7.71 18.90
CA HIS A 93 -34.60 7.99 20.32
C HIS A 93 -33.90 9.30 20.68
N ASP A 94 -33.08 9.82 19.78
CA ASP A 94 -32.35 11.08 19.97
C ASP A 94 -32.63 12.01 18.80
N LYS A 95 -33.01 13.29 19.09
CA LYS A 95 -33.36 14.24 18.03
C LYS A 95 -32.16 14.74 17.22
N ASN A 96 -30.96 14.35 17.62
CA ASN A 96 -29.72 14.73 16.93
C ASN A 96 -29.22 13.58 16.07
N PRO A 97 -29.20 13.71 14.74
CA PRO A 97 -28.55 12.74 13.87
C PRO A 97 -27.05 12.71 14.18
N ILE A 98 -26.43 11.52 14.03
CA ILE A 98 -24.99 11.35 14.11
C ILE A 98 -24.40 11.59 12.72
N ASP A 99 -23.45 12.48 12.62
CA ASP A 99 -22.66 12.67 11.39
C ASP A 99 -21.63 11.55 11.27
N ALA A 100 -21.77 10.74 10.26
CA ALA A 100 -20.96 9.56 10.04
C ALA A 100 -20.19 9.63 8.73
N GLN A 101 -19.05 8.98 8.69
CA GLN A 101 -18.21 8.85 7.50
C GLN A 101 -17.89 7.37 7.23
N VAL A 102 -17.81 7.02 5.94
CA VAL A 102 -17.16 5.78 5.52
C VAL A 102 -15.65 5.99 5.58
N VAL A 103 -14.93 5.04 6.15
CA VAL A 103 -13.48 5.15 6.29
C VAL A 103 -12.78 5.17 4.94
N GLN A 104 -11.69 5.94 4.83
CA GLN A 104 -10.77 5.97 3.70
C GLN A 104 -9.52 5.11 3.93
N ALA A 105 -9.11 4.99 5.20
CA ALA A 105 -8.11 4.09 5.74
C ALA A 105 -8.35 3.91 7.25
N ALA A 106 -7.62 3.05 7.92
CA ALA A 106 -7.85 2.74 9.34
C ALA A 106 -6.58 2.89 10.22
N THR A 107 -5.61 3.69 9.77
CA THR A 107 -4.31 3.80 10.44
C THR A 107 -4.43 4.46 11.82
N LYS A 108 -5.13 5.59 11.94
CA LYS A 108 -5.37 6.24 13.23
C LYS A 108 -6.12 5.33 14.19
N TRP A 109 -7.16 4.67 13.70
CA TRP A 109 -7.93 3.72 14.52
C TRP A 109 -7.04 2.58 15.03
N LYS A 110 -6.23 1.94 14.17
CA LYS A 110 -5.34 0.84 14.56
C LYS A 110 -4.31 1.29 15.59
N ARG A 111 -3.72 2.48 15.45
CA ARG A 111 -2.78 3.03 16.43
C ARG A 111 -3.42 3.22 17.81
N MET A 112 -4.67 3.70 17.85
CA MET A 112 -5.46 3.76 19.09
C MET A 112 -5.75 2.36 19.64
N ALA A 113 -6.13 1.42 18.78
CA ALA A 113 -6.46 0.05 19.14
C ALA A 113 -5.26 -0.72 19.71
N LEU A 114 -4.02 -0.49 19.26
CA LEU A 114 -2.83 -1.04 19.89
C LEU A 114 -2.81 -0.78 21.39
N LYS A 115 -3.08 0.46 21.80
CA LYS A 115 -3.16 0.84 23.22
C LYS A 115 -4.38 0.24 23.92
N GLN A 116 -5.55 0.29 23.29
CA GLN A 116 -6.81 -0.21 23.86
C GLN A 116 -6.77 -1.72 24.12
N PHE A 117 -6.10 -2.48 23.23
CA PHE A 117 -5.96 -3.93 23.34
C PHE A 117 -4.75 -4.35 24.16
N GLY A 118 -3.97 -3.38 24.70
CA GLY A 118 -2.81 -3.66 25.55
C GLY A 118 -1.66 -4.33 24.80
N MET A 119 -1.49 -4.03 23.51
CA MET A 119 -0.40 -4.60 22.72
C MET A 119 0.95 -4.14 23.23
N GLY A 120 1.83 -5.10 23.50
CA GLY A 120 3.22 -4.86 23.86
C GLY A 120 4.13 -4.62 22.66
N ILE A 121 5.37 -4.22 22.92
CA ILE A 121 6.39 -4.10 21.87
C ILE A 121 6.58 -5.45 21.17
N GLY A 122 6.59 -5.45 19.86
CA GLY A 122 6.68 -6.65 19.02
C GLY A 122 5.35 -7.37 18.82
N GLU A 123 4.23 -6.78 19.26
CA GLU A 123 2.87 -7.26 19.01
C GLU A 123 2.12 -6.27 18.15
N GLY A 124 1.10 -6.73 17.42
CA GLY A 124 0.34 -5.85 16.55
C GLY A 124 -1.01 -6.38 16.12
N LEU A 125 -1.63 -5.65 15.21
CA LEU A 125 -2.98 -5.89 14.69
C LEU A 125 -2.94 -6.08 13.17
N LEU A 126 -3.77 -6.98 12.66
CA LEU A 126 -4.07 -7.14 11.24
C LEU A 126 -5.59 -7.11 11.03
N THR A 127 -6.04 -6.44 10.00
CA THR A 127 -7.43 -6.46 9.57
C THR A 127 -7.55 -6.62 8.05
N ASP A 128 -8.63 -7.29 7.62
CA ASP A 128 -9.15 -7.21 6.26
C ASP A 128 -9.98 -5.92 6.17
N MET A 129 -9.30 -4.80 5.95
CA MET A 129 -9.92 -3.47 5.92
C MET A 129 -10.66 -3.25 4.60
N ARG A 130 -11.85 -2.68 4.70
CA ARG A 130 -12.63 -2.21 3.54
C ARG A 130 -12.88 -0.72 3.67
N ALA A 131 -12.69 0.00 2.56
CA ALA A 131 -12.81 1.45 2.52
C ALA A 131 -13.39 1.93 1.20
N ILE A 132 -13.88 3.17 1.17
CA ILE A 132 -14.34 3.81 -0.06
C ILE A 132 -13.62 5.15 -0.23
N ARG A 133 -13.03 5.33 -1.41
CA ARG A 133 -12.26 6.52 -1.82
C ARG A 133 -12.94 7.16 -3.03
N LYS A 134 -13.95 7.98 -2.80
CA LYS A 134 -14.80 8.56 -3.86
C LYS A 134 -14.10 9.58 -4.76
N ASP A 135 -13.11 10.28 -4.22
CA ASP A 135 -12.39 11.36 -4.91
C ASP A 135 -11.01 10.89 -5.45
N TYR A 136 -10.88 9.59 -5.66
CA TYR A 136 -9.67 8.99 -6.22
C TYR A 136 -9.80 8.81 -7.72
N TRP A 137 -8.68 8.91 -8.45
CA TRP A 137 -8.67 8.50 -9.86
C TRP A 137 -8.77 6.99 -9.95
N LEU A 138 -9.36 6.50 -11.04
CA LEU A 138 -9.47 5.06 -11.31
C LEU A 138 -8.51 4.69 -12.43
N ASP A 139 -7.69 3.67 -12.20
CA ASP A 139 -6.79 3.09 -13.19
C ASP A 139 -6.58 1.60 -12.92
N HIS A 140 -5.51 1.01 -13.45
CA HIS A 140 -5.21 -0.41 -13.25
C HIS A 140 -4.79 -0.76 -11.80
N ASP A 141 -4.35 0.22 -11.01
CA ASP A 141 -3.92 0.06 -9.62
C ASP A 141 -4.94 0.62 -8.60
N HIS A 142 -5.87 1.48 -9.04
CA HIS A 142 -6.76 2.22 -8.15
C HIS A 142 -8.23 1.90 -8.40
N SER A 143 -8.95 1.63 -7.33
CA SER A 143 -10.40 1.43 -7.30
C SER A 143 -11.04 2.35 -6.25
N ALA A 144 -12.28 2.74 -6.48
CA ALA A 144 -13.07 3.47 -5.48
C ALA A 144 -13.36 2.61 -4.25
N TYR A 145 -13.51 1.30 -4.42
CA TYR A 145 -13.58 0.34 -3.34
C TYR A 145 -12.20 -0.24 -3.05
N VAL A 146 -11.78 -0.17 -1.80
CA VAL A 146 -10.49 -0.67 -1.34
C VAL A 146 -10.72 -1.83 -0.39
N ASP A 147 -10.00 -2.92 -0.65
CA ASP A 147 -9.96 -4.15 0.13
C ASP A 147 -8.48 -4.48 0.33
N GLN A 148 -7.97 -4.30 1.55
CA GLN A 148 -6.53 -4.45 1.83
C GLN A 148 -6.27 -5.09 3.19
N TRP A 149 -5.20 -5.89 3.28
CA TRP A 149 -4.64 -6.27 4.56
C TRP A 149 -3.95 -5.06 5.17
N ASP A 150 -4.57 -4.53 6.20
CA ASP A 150 -4.09 -3.33 6.89
C ASP A 150 -3.61 -3.72 8.28
N TRP A 151 -2.39 -3.38 8.63
CA TRP A 151 -1.75 -3.84 9.85
C TRP A 151 -0.96 -2.74 10.55
N GLU A 152 -0.72 -2.93 11.84
CA GLU A 152 0.06 -2.03 12.68
C GLU A 152 0.85 -2.85 13.70
N LEU A 153 2.14 -2.58 13.87
CA LEU A 153 3.05 -3.25 14.78
C LEU A 153 3.62 -2.26 15.78
N ALA A 154 3.56 -2.58 17.08
CA ALA A 154 4.18 -1.77 18.11
C ALA A 154 5.69 -2.01 18.16
N ILE A 155 6.48 -0.95 18.01
CA ILE A 155 7.94 -0.99 17.92
C ILE A 155 8.59 -0.08 18.96
N THR A 156 9.87 -0.31 19.28
CA THR A 156 10.67 0.60 20.12
C THR A 156 11.17 1.80 19.31
N LYS A 157 11.68 2.81 20.00
CA LYS A 157 12.30 3.98 19.37
C LYS A 157 13.54 3.59 18.55
N GLU A 158 14.34 2.63 19.03
CA GLU A 158 15.55 2.14 18.38
C GLU A 158 15.23 1.36 17.09
N GLN A 159 14.04 0.76 17.01
CA GLN A 159 13.56 0.07 15.81
C GLN A 159 13.08 1.03 14.72
N ARG A 160 13.01 2.34 14.99
CA ARG A 160 12.75 3.34 13.95
C ARG A 160 13.98 3.53 13.07
N SER A 161 14.26 2.56 12.22
CA SER A 161 15.45 2.52 11.38
C SER A 161 15.17 1.85 10.03
N LEU A 162 15.95 2.20 9.03
CA LEU A 162 15.90 1.56 7.72
C LEU A 162 16.15 0.05 7.80
N GLN A 163 17.05 -0.37 8.70
CA GLN A 163 17.34 -1.78 8.90
C GLN A 163 16.10 -2.55 9.39
N PHE A 164 15.36 -1.99 10.34
CA PHE A 164 14.13 -2.63 10.82
C PHE A 164 13.03 -2.62 9.76
N LEU A 165 12.88 -1.53 9.01
CA LEU A 165 11.96 -1.47 7.87
C LEU A 165 12.27 -2.60 6.86
N LYS A 166 13.53 -2.72 6.44
CA LYS A 166 13.98 -3.80 5.54
C LYS A 166 13.67 -5.19 6.09
N TYR A 167 13.94 -5.42 7.36
CA TYR A 167 13.63 -6.70 8.04
C TYR A 167 12.14 -7.06 7.95
N VAL A 168 11.24 -6.10 8.23
CA VAL A 168 9.79 -6.33 8.15
C VAL A 168 9.35 -6.58 6.70
N VAL A 169 9.85 -5.78 5.77
CA VAL A 169 9.54 -5.93 4.33
C VAL A 169 9.99 -7.30 3.81
N GLU A 170 11.16 -7.79 4.19
CA GLU A 170 11.63 -9.13 3.82
C GLU A 170 10.71 -10.24 4.35
N LYS A 171 10.22 -10.12 5.59
CA LYS A 171 9.22 -11.06 6.13
C LYS A 171 7.94 -11.07 5.31
N LEU A 172 7.42 -9.90 4.96
CA LEU A 172 6.24 -9.78 4.10
C LEU A 172 6.48 -10.38 2.71
N TRP A 173 7.65 -10.14 2.13
CA TRP A 173 8.02 -10.73 0.84
C TRP A 173 8.01 -12.26 0.89
N LEU A 174 8.54 -12.86 1.94
CA LEU A 174 8.49 -14.31 2.14
C LEU A 174 7.05 -14.84 2.28
N VAL A 175 6.16 -14.10 2.95
CA VAL A 175 4.73 -14.45 3.01
C VAL A 175 4.10 -14.39 1.63
N LEU A 176 4.35 -13.36 0.83
CA LEU A 176 3.83 -13.23 -0.54
C LEU A 176 4.33 -14.36 -1.43
N LYS A 177 5.62 -14.68 -1.38
CA LYS A 177 6.21 -15.80 -2.13
C LYS A 177 5.61 -17.16 -1.74
N SER A 178 5.40 -17.37 -0.45
CA SER A 178 4.79 -18.62 0.02
C SER A 178 3.30 -18.71 -0.33
N ALA A 179 2.58 -17.58 -0.38
CA ALA A 179 1.19 -17.52 -0.85
C ALA A 179 1.09 -17.88 -2.34
N GLU A 180 2.01 -17.36 -3.17
CA GLU A 180 2.11 -17.74 -4.59
C GLU A 180 2.28 -19.26 -4.75
N ALA A 181 3.24 -19.85 -4.03
CA ALA A 181 3.47 -21.29 -4.05
C ALA A 181 2.25 -22.09 -3.56
N ASN A 182 1.56 -21.60 -2.52
CA ASN A 182 0.37 -22.24 -2.00
C ASN A 182 -0.79 -22.22 -2.99
N VAL A 183 -1.09 -21.08 -3.59
CA VAL A 183 -2.20 -20.99 -4.56
C VAL A 183 -1.92 -21.82 -5.81
N GLN A 184 -0.67 -21.90 -6.28
CA GLN A 184 -0.28 -22.77 -7.40
C GLN A 184 -0.36 -24.26 -7.07
N LYS A 185 -0.21 -24.64 -5.80
CA LYS A 185 -0.46 -26.00 -5.34
C LYS A 185 -1.93 -26.35 -5.38
N LEU A 186 -2.80 -25.42 -5.00
CA LEU A 186 -4.27 -25.61 -5.01
C LEU A 186 -4.85 -25.53 -6.42
N PHE A 187 -4.28 -24.71 -7.28
CA PHE A 187 -4.69 -24.47 -8.67
C PHE A 187 -3.50 -24.62 -9.60
N PRO A 188 -3.12 -25.87 -9.95
CA PRO A 188 -1.90 -26.14 -10.72
C PRO A 188 -1.83 -25.43 -12.09
N GLN A 189 -2.99 -25.10 -12.69
CA GLN A 189 -3.07 -24.35 -13.95
C GLN A 189 -2.48 -22.92 -13.85
N LEU A 190 -2.31 -22.37 -12.64
CA LEU A 190 -1.63 -21.10 -12.43
C LEU A 190 -0.10 -21.19 -12.60
N LYS A 191 0.45 -22.39 -12.53
CA LYS A 191 1.89 -22.62 -12.76
C LYS A 191 2.15 -22.75 -14.26
N THR A 192 2.60 -21.67 -14.88
CA THR A 192 2.81 -21.59 -16.33
C THR A 192 4.02 -20.72 -16.66
N ASP A 193 4.75 -21.08 -17.71
CA ASP A 193 5.88 -20.28 -18.22
C ASP A 193 5.43 -18.97 -18.86
N LYS A 194 4.15 -18.86 -19.24
CA LYS A 194 3.56 -17.63 -19.78
C LYS A 194 3.52 -16.49 -18.76
N TYR A 195 3.32 -16.84 -17.49
CA TYR A 195 3.26 -15.89 -16.36
C TYR A 195 4.25 -16.34 -15.29
N PRO A 196 5.52 -15.89 -15.37
CA PRO A 196 6.55 -16.30 -14.44
C PRO A 196 6.20 -15.88 -13.00
N ASN A 197 6.69 -16.66 -12.07
CA ASN A 197 6.55 -16.39 -10.64
C ASN A 197 7.24 -15.09 -10.25
N LEU A 198 6.82 -14.53 -9.10
CA LEU A 198 7.53 -13.45 -8.44
C LEU A 198 9.01 -13.82 -8.23
N PRO A 199 9.95 -12.88 -8.37
CA PRO A 199 11.38 -13.15 -8.11
C PRO A 199 11.62 -13.68 -6.69
N ASP A 200 12.67 -14.48 -6.51
CA ASP A 200 13.02 -14.97 -5.17
C ASP A 200 13.51 -13.87 -4.25
N LYS A 201 14.14 -12.84 -4.80
CA LYS A 201 14.67 -11.71 -4.04
C LYS A 201 13.90 -10.44 -4.36
N LEU A 202 13.64 -9.66 -3.31
CA LEU A 202 13.17 -8.29 -3.38
C LEU A 202 14.39 -7.35 -3.35
N THR A 203 14.49 -6.43 -4.31
CA THR A 203 15.56 -5.44 -4.35
C THR A 203 15.10 -4.16 -3.65
N PHE A 204 15.91 -3.66 -2.71
CA PHE A 204 15.66 -2.38 -2.05
C PHE A 204 16.36 -1.25 -2.81
N ILE A 205 15.64 -0.19 -3.12
CA ILE A 205 16.17 0.97 -3.85
C ILE A 205 15.57 2.26 -3.30
N HIS A 206 16.39 3.28 -3.10
CA HIS A 206 15.89 4.58 -2.68
C HIS A 206 15.30 5.36 -3.86
N ALA A 207 14.26 6.16 -3.59
CA ALA A 207 13.61 6.99 -4.60
C ALA A 207 14.57 7.94 -5.34
N GLU A 208 15.62 8.46 -4.64
CA GLU A 208 16.66 9.29 -5.23
C GLU A 208 17.50 8.53 -6.27
N ASP A 209 17.81 7.24 -6.01
CA ASP A 209 18.61 6.42 -6.94
C ASP A 209 17.82 6.12 -8.23
N ILE A 210 16.50 6.00 -8.13
CA ILE A 210 15.63 5.84 -9.30
C ILE A 210 15.56 7.14 -10.10
N LEU A 211 15.49 8.29 -9.41
CA LEU A 211 15.56 9.59 -10.07
C LEU A 211 16.89 9.78 -10.80
N ASP A 212 18.03 9.37 -10.19
CA ASP A 212 19.33 9.42 -10.82
C ASP A 212 19.42 8.55 -12.07
N LYS A 213 18.84 7.38 -12.00
CA LYS A 213 18.87 6.43 -13.10
C LYS A 213 17.98 6.85 -14.28
N TYR A 214 16.83 7.47 -14.01
CA TYR A 214 15.83 7.86 -15.00
C TYR A 214 15.41 9.33 -14.84
N PRO A 215 16.32 10.31 -14.96
CA PRO A 215 16.05 11.70 -14.61
C PRO A 215 14.99 12.37 -15.50
N ASP A 216 14.85 11.93 -16.74
CA ASP A 216 13.95 12.52 -17.74
C ASP A 216 12.55 11.86 -17.76
N LEU A 217 12.36 10.76 -17.03
CA LEU A 217 11.08 10.07 -17.00
C LEU A 217 10.17 10.61 -15.89
N PRO A 218 8.83 10.69 -16.14
CA PRO A 218 7.87 10.87 -15.07
C PRO A 218 7.93 9.75 -14.02
N ARG A 219 7.52 10.04 -12.78
CA ARG A 219 7.59 9.10 -11.65
C ARG A 219 7.05 7.71 -11.97
N LYS A 220 5.81 7.59 -12.43
CA LYS A 220 5.17 6.28 -12.74
C LYS A 220 5.89 5.52 -13.85
N GLN A 221 6.53 6.21 -14.78
CA GLN A 221 7.38 5.57 -15.79
C GLN A 221 8.71 5.11 -15.21
N ARG A 222 9.31 5.87 -14.28
CA ARG A 222 10.49 5.43 -13.52
C ARG A 222 10.21 4.14 -12.76
N GLU A 223 9.07 4.06 -12.07
CA GLU A 223 8.62 2.87 -11.36
C GLU A 223 8.41 1.68 -12.31
N THR A 224 7.84 1.91 -13.47
CA THR A 224 7.64 0.88 -14.50
C THR A 224 8.97 0.33 -15.01
N GLU A 225 9.93 1.20 -15.34
CA GLU A 225 11.23 0.77 -15.85
C GLU A 225 12.03 0.02 -14.78
N ILE A 226 12.02 0.49 -13.53
CA ILE A 226 12.74 -0.21 -12.46
C ILE A 226 12.09 -1.55 -12.09
N ALA A 227 10.76 -1.64 -12.06
CA ALA A 227 10.05 -2.89 -11.84
C ALA A 227 10.29 -3.90 -12.98
N LYS A 228 10.35 -3.44 -14.23
CA LYS A 228 10.68 -4.24 -15.39
C LYS A 228 12.10 -4.81 -15.34
N GLU A 229 13.05 -3.99 -14.89
CA GLU A 229 14.46 -4.39 -14.79
C GLU A 229 14.69 -5.40 -13.67
N LEU A 230 14.12 -5.14 -12.49
CA LEU A 230 14.39 -5.90 -11.27
C LEU A 230 13.37 -7.02 -11.00
N GLY A 231 12.22 -7.00 -11.68
CA GLY A 231 11.12 -7.93 -11.46
C GLY A 231 10.32 -7.64 -10.19
N ALA A 232 10.99 -7.34 -9.09
CA ALA A 232 10.39 -6.90 -7.83
C ALA A 232 11.33 -5.97 -7.07
N THR A 233 10.77 -4.90 -6.51
CA THR A 233 11.54 -3.90 -5.76
C THR A 233 10.72 -3.30 -4.62
N PHE A 234 11.40 -2.95 -3.52
CA PHE A 234 10.88 -2.06 -2.50
C PHE A 234 11.50 -0.69 -2.68
N ILE A 235 10.70 0.28 -3.14
CA ILE A 235 11.13 1.67 -3.28
C ILE A 235 10.89 2.37 -1.94
N TYR A 236 11.92 2.88 -1.30
CA TYR A 236 11.81 3.58 -0.02
C TYR A 236 12.24 5.04 -0.10
N GLY A 237 11.92 5.83 0.94
CA GLY A 237 12.22 7.26 0.98
C GLY A 237 11.34 8.09 0.04
N ILE A 238 10.07 7.71 -0.15
CA ILE A 238 9.20 8.24 -1.21
C ILE A 238 8.53 9.58 -0.89
N GLY A 239 8.40 9.96 0.38
CA GLY A 239 7.64 11.17 0.79
C GLY A 239 8.47 12.45 0.92
N TRP A 240 9.80 12.34 0.96
CA TRP A 240 10.70 13.50 1.08
C TRP A 240 10.99 14.15 -0.26
N VAL A 241 11.32 15.44 -0.22
CA VAL A 241 11.70 16.19 -1.42
C VAL A 241 13.04 15.67 -1.94
N LEU A 242 13.05 15.17 -3.17
CA LEU A 242 14.24 14.71 -3.87
C LEU A 242 15.04 15.89 -4.46
N LYS A 243 16.22 15.63 -5.00
CA LYS A 243 17.12 16.65 -5.58
C LYS A 243 16.52 17.44 -6.74
N ASP A 244 15.46 16.93 -7.39
CA ASP A 244 14.73 17.65 -8.44
C ASP A 244 13.67 18.63 -7.89
N GLY A 245 13.55 18.74 -6.56
CA GLY A 245 12.64 19.64 -5.86
C GLY A 245 11.22 19.08 -5.65
N TYR A 246 10.99 17.79 -5.93
CA TYR A 246 9.69 17.14 -5.77
C TYR A 246 9.83 15.83 -4.98
N PRO A 247 8.84 15.43 -4.18
CA PRO A 247 8.82 14.09 -3.62
C PRO A 247 8.56 13.06 -4.72
N HIS A 248 9.03 11.84 -4.50
CA HIS A 248 8.69 10.72 -5.38
C HIS A 248 7.18 10.49 -5.37
N GLU A 249 6.58 10.51 -4.18
CA GLU A 249 5.15 10.38 -3.97
C GLU A 249 4.65 11.23 -2.80
N MET A 250 3.41 11.71 -2.89
CA MET A 250 2.77 12.37 -1.75
C MET A 250 2.34 11.31 -0.73
N ARG A 251 2.63 11.59 0.57
CA ARG A 251 2.30 10.68 1.68
C ARG A 251 1.30 11.33 2.62
N ALA A 252 0.56 10.50 3.34
CA ALA A 252 -0.44 10.95 4.29
C ALA A 252 0.23 11.63 5.49
N ALA A 253 -0.10 12.91 5.72
CA ALA A 253 0.48 13.71 6.79
C ALA A 253 0.15 13.17 8.18
N ASP A 254 -0.99 12.48 8.32
CA ASP A 254 -1.51 12.00 9.59
C ASP A 254 -0.68 10.86 10.20
N TYR A 255 0.05 10.10 9.37
CA TYR A 255 0.64 8.87 9.87
C TYR A 255 1.96 8.43 9.21
N ASP A 256 2.33 8.91 8.03
CA ASP A 256 3.55 8.46 7.36
C ASP A 256 4.78 9.26 7.75
N ASP A 257 5.88 8.58 8.10
CA ASP A 257 7.17 9.20 8.38
C ASP A 257 8.00 9.36 7.11
N TRP A 258 8.12 10.58 6.61
CA TRP A 258 9.03 10.92 5.51
C TRP A 258 10.13 11.88 5.91
N VAL A 259 10.28 12.21 7.20
CA VAL A 259 11.23 13.21 7.70
C VAL A 259 12.41 12.60 8.46
N THR A 260 12.28 11.39 8.98
CA THR A 260 13.37 10.73 9.71
C THR A 260 14.61 10.62 8.82
N GLU A 261 15.73 11.17 9.31
CA GLU A 261 17.02 11.08 8.64
C GLU A 261 17.48 9.62 8.59
N THR A 262 17.92 9.20 7.42
CA THR A 262 18.51 7.88 7.16
C THR A 262 19.83 8.04 6.42
N THR A 263 20.52 6.93 6.20
CA THR A 263 21.77 6.92 5.44
C THR A 263 21.71 5.76 4.44
N SER A 264 22.02 6.04 3.19
CA SER A 264 22.15 4.99 2.17
C SER A 264 23.33 4.06 2.44
N GLU A 265 23.42 2.95 1.71
CA GLU A 265 24.54 2.01 1.84
C GLU A 265 25.90 2.63 1.47
N ASP A 266 25.91 3.64 0.59
CA ASP A 266 27.09 4.41 0.20
C ASP A 266 27.35 5.65 1.08
N GLY A 267 26.57 5.83 2.18
CA GLY A 267 26.78 6.89 3.17
C GLY A 267 26.16 8.24 2.83
N ARG A 268 25.29 8.34 1.81
CA ARG A 268 24.56 9.58 1.49
C ARG A 268 23.45 9.84 2.50
N PRO A 269 23.24 11.09 2.96
CA PRO A 269 22.07 11.46 3.74
C PRO A 269 20.78 11.25 2.93
N MET A 270 19.80 10.62 3.54
CA MET A 270 18.48 10.35 2.97
C MET A 270 17.40 10.61 4.01
N HIS A 271 16.12 10.56 3.61
CA HIS A 271 15.00 10.80 4.51
C HIS A 271 13.86 9.82 4.24
N GLY A 272 13.10 9.55 5.29
CA GLY A 272 11.88 8.77 5.23
C GLY A 272 12.08 7.27 5.44
N LEU A 273 11.10 6.69 6.12
CA LEU A 273 11.03 5.27 6.46
C LEU A 273 9.72 4.67 5.97
N ASN A 274 9.31 5.03 4.76
CA ASN A 274 8.15 4.52 4.07
C ASN A 274 8.50 4.11 2.64
N GLY A 275 7.69 3.26 2.05
CA GLY A 275 7.91 2.76 0.70
C GLY A 275 6.88 1.74 0.26
N ASP A 276 7.02 1.29 -1.00
CA ASP A 276 6.08 0.43 -1.68
C ASP A 276 6.79 -0.78 -2.28
N ILE A 277 6.18 -1.97 -2.17
CA ILE A 277 6.59 -3.12 -2.96
C ILE A 277 5.92 -3.02 -4.33
N LEU A 278 6.74 -2.89 -5.35
CA LEU A 278 6.33 -2.92 -6.75
C LEU A 278 6.85 -4.19 -7.42
N VAL A 279 6.01 -4.79 -8.26
CA VAL A 279 6.37 -5.94 -9.08
C VAL A 279 6.11 -5.66 -10.56
N TRP A 280 6.85 -6.33 -11.43
CA TRP A 280 6.56 -6.35 -12.85
C TRP A 280 5.38 -7.28 -13.14
N ASN A 281 4.28 -6.71 -13.62
CA ASN A 281 3.14 -7.50 -14.06
C ASN A 281 3.30 -7.87 -15.55
N THR A 282 3.56 -9.14 -15.80
CA THR A 282 3.81 -9.65 -17.15
C THR A 282 2.58 -9.68 -18.04
N VAL A 283 1.37 -9.63 -17.47
CA VAL A 283 0.10 -9.55 -18.22
C VAL A 283 -0.12 -8.14 -18.74
N THR A 284 -0.06 -7.16 -17.86
CA THR A 284 -0.33 -5.75 -18.19
C THR A 284 0.88 -5.02 -18.77
N GLN A 285 2.08 -5.62 -18.68
CA GLN A 285 3.37 -5.03 -19.09
C GLN A 285 3.62 -3.67 -18.39
N ARG A 286 3.26 -3.60 -17.10
CA ARG A 286 3.41 -2.42 -16.23
C ARG A 286 3.86 -2.85 -14.84
N ARG A 287 4.31 -1.89 -14.04
CA ARG A 287 4.45 -2.11 -12.62
C ARG A 287 3.08 -2.40 -11.98
N HIS A 288 3.09 -3.10 -10.88
CA HIS A 288 1.92 -3.29 -10.04
C HIS A 288 2.33 -3.13 -8.58
N GLU A 289 1.61 -2.29 -7.84
CA GLU A 289 1.85 -2.06 -6.43
C GLU A 289 1.16 -3.13 -5.60
N LEU A 290 1.94 -3.85 -4.78
CA LEU A 290 1.41 -4.89 -3.89
C LEU A 290 1.18 -4.38 -2.48
N THR A 291 2.02 -3.46 -2.02
CA THR A 291 1.95 -2.94 -0.65
C THR A 291 2.41 -1.49 -0.61
N SER A 292 1.86 -0.75 0.36
CA SER A 292 2.39 0.52 0.80
C SER A 292 2.55 0.47 2.31
N MET A 293 3.75 0.76 2.82
CA MET A 293 4.03 0.65 4.25
C MET A 293 5.14 1.59 4.70
N GLY A 294 5.27 1.74 6.00
CA GLY A 294 6.36 2.51 6.57
C GLY A 294 6.28 2.61 8.08
N ILE A 295 7.28 3.26 8.63
CA ILE A 295 7.29 3.61 10.05
C ILE A 295 6.45 4.88 10.23
N ARG A 296 5.58 4.87 11.24
CA ARG A 296 4.63 5.94 11.48
C ARG A 296 5.26 7.13 12.18
N VAL A 297 4.66 8.32 12.00
CA VAL A 297 5.04 9.54 12.74
C VAL A 297 4.92 9.34 14.26
N THR A 298 5.69 10.11 15.03
CA THR A 298 5.55 10.25 16.47
C THR A 298 4.62 11.41 16.81
N ALA A 299 4.37 11.65 18.09
CA ALA A 299 3.61 12.86 18.52
C ALA A 299 4.39 14.16 18.28
N GLU A 300 5.70 14.07 18.02
CA GLU A 300 6.61 15.21 17.83
C GLU A 300 6.89 15.48 16.35
N THR A 301 6.66 14.54 15.48
CA THR A 301 6.83 14.60 14.01
C THR A 301 5.51 14.57 13.28
#